data_99949d8e573c1574b343048fff9a4218
#
_entry.id   99949d8e573c1574b343048fff9a4218
#
_cell.length_a   1.000
_cell.length_b   1.000
_cell.length_c   1.000
_cell.angle_alpha   90.00
_cell.angle_beta   90.00
_cell.angle_gamma   90.00
#
_symmetry.space_group_name_H-M   'P 1'
#
loop_
_entity.id
_entity.type
_entity.pdbx_description
1 polymer ?
#
loop_
_entity_poly.entity_id
_entity_poly.type
_entity_poly.pdbx_seq_one_letter_code
_entity_poly.pdbx_strand_id
1 'polypeptide(L)'
;KLMPLDNALEKVNNFQKIMDIEKIDIKDAHNRVLAENIYSFHNSPPFNKSAMDGYAVLAEDTFGASNNNHKHLKLIDFIGAGDFSEKTIKSGEAIRIATGAPIPKGANAVLMEEYTSHEGNDLDIHSQVSPKDNISPLGEDLKKGDKILDSNTFIRSQELGLIASAGFKEIKVYKK
;
A
#
# COMPACT_ATOMS: atom_id res chain seq x y z
N LYS A 1 48.28 -30.18 -21.25
CA LYS A 1 48.70 -29.23 -20.20
C LYS A 1 47.45 -28.59 -19.60
N LEU A 2 47.26 -28.69 -18.28
CA LEU A 2 46.11 -28.05 -17.61
C LEU A 2 46.20 -26.54 -17.73
N MET A 3 45.05 -25.90 -18.01
CA MET A 3 44.95 -24.44 -18.10
C MET A 3 44.83 -23.86 -16.67
N PRO A 4 45.59 -22.84 -16.31
CA PRO A 4 45.39 -22.10 -15.06
C PRO A 4 43.98 -21.58 -14.92
N LEU A 5 43.44 -21.52 -13.68
CA LEU A 5 42.08 -21.11 -13.42
C LEU A 5 41.76 -19.70 -13.95
N ASP A 6 42.69 -18.77 -13.75
CA ASP A 6 42.49 -17.38 -14.20
C ASP A 6 42.33 -17.30 -15.74
N ASN A 7 43.12 -18.04 -16.47
CA ASN A 7 43.03 -18.11 -17.95
C ASN A 7 41.71 -18.80 -18.39
N ALA A 8 41.22 -19.76 -17.62
CA ALA A 8 39.95 -20.40 -17.89
C ALA A 8 38.78 -19.46 -17.65
N LEU A 9 38.82 -18.69 -16.54
CA LEU A 9 37.81 -17.67 -16.22
C LEU A 9 37.80 -16.53 -17.26
N GLU A 10 38.98 -16.06 -17.66
CA GLU A 10 39.11 -15.05 -18.72
C GLU A 10 38.48 -15.53 -20.04
N LYS A 11 38.77 -16.78 -20.45
CA LYS A 11 38.14 -17.37 -21.64
C LYS A 11 36.62 -17.47 -21.51
N VAL A 12 36.11 -17.92 -20.37
CA VAL A 12 34.64 -18.00 -20.14
C VAL A 12 34.03 -16.61 -20.24
N ASN A 13 34.63 -15.60 -19.61
CA ASN A 13 34.12 -14.21 -19.64
C ASN A 13 34.13 -13.63 -21.08
N ASN A 14 35.13 -14.01 -21.92
CA ASN A 14 35.19 -13.57 -23.31
C ASN A 14 34.09 -14.20 -24.21
N PHE A 15 33.42 -15.27 -23.73
CA PHE A 15 32.26 -15.86 -24.41
C PHE A 15 30.93 -15.30 -23.94
N GLN A 16 30.91 -14.32 -23.00
CA GLN A 16 29.68 -13.67 -22.59
C GLN A 16 29.06 -12.96 -23.80
N LYS A 17 27.88 -13.41 -24.16
CA LYS A 17 27.06 -12.76 -25.20
C LYS A 17 25.92 -12.01 -24.51
N ILE A 18 25.86 -10.70 -24.74
CA ILE A 18 24.67 -9.95 -24.38
C ILE A 18 23.54 -10.42 -25.29
N MET A 19 22.50 -11.00 -24.69
CA MET A 19 21.33 -11.48 -25.44
C MET A 19 20.51 -10.31 -25.93
N ASP A 20 19.84 -10.49 -27.06
CA ASP A 20 18.85 -9.52 -27.54
C ASP A 20 17.73 -9.31 -26.53
N ILE A 21 17.11 -8.16 -26.59
CA ILE A 21 15.98 -7.80 -25.73
C ILE A 21 14.68 -8.03 -26.51
N GLU A 22 13.68 -8.55 -25.82
CA GLU A 22 12.32 -8.65 -26.31
C GLU A 22 11.33 -8.15 -25.28
N LYS A 23 10.16 -7.70 -25.73
CA LYS A 23 9.03 -7.28 -24.88
C LYS A 23 8.03 -8.42 -24.83
N ILE A 24 7.64 -8.82 -23.61
CA ILE A 24 6.72 -9.94 -23.38
C ILE A 24 5.64 -9.56 -22.37
N ASP A 25 4.51 -10.27 -22.40
CA ASP A 25 3.49 -10.20 -21.33
C ASP A 25 4.10 -10.73 -20.02
N ILE A 26 3.72 -10.14 -18.89
CA ILE A 26 4.21 -10.58 -17.58
C ILE A 26 3.88 -12.05 -17.26
N LYS A 27 2.80 -12.61 -17.86
CA LYS A 27 2.44 -14.02 -17.70
C LYS A 27 3.50 -14.97 -18.23
N ASP A 28 4.27 -14.53 -19.22
CA ASP A 28 5.34 -15.30 -19.88
C ASP A 28 6.72 -15.00 -19.29
N ALA A 29 6.79 -14.14 -18.27
CA ALA A 29 8.04 -13.63 -17.71
C ALA A 29 8.68 -14.54 -16.67
N HIS A 30 8.00 -15.56 -16.17
CA HIS A 30 8.56 -16.48 -15.20
C HIS A 30 9.81 -17.20 -15.76
N ASN A 31 10.88 -17.26 -14.96
CA ASN A 31 12.18 -17.81 -15.34
C ASN A 31 12.88 -17.06 -16.51
N ARG A 32 12.54 -15.78 -16.70
CA ARG A 32 13.27 -14.88 -17.59
C ARG A 32 14.17 -13.95 -16.78
N VAL A 33 15.04 -13.22 -17.47
CA VAL A 33 15.92 -12.21 -16.88
C VAL A 33 15.49 -10.84 -17.36
N LEU A 34 15.27 -9.94 -16.44
CA LEU A 34 14.79 -8.57 -16.67
C LEU A 34 15.85 -7.75 -17.41
N ALA A 35 15.47 -7.08 -18.49
CA ALA A 35 16.35 -6.25 -19.30
C ALA A 35 16.18 -4.73 -19.05
N GLU A 36 15.34 -4.35 -18.10
CA GLU A 36 15.09 -2.95 -17.72
C GLU A 36 14.90 -2.85 -16.20
N ASN A 37 15.06 -1.64 -15.65
CA ASN A 37 14.66 -1.35 -14.28
C ASN A 37 13.15 -1.19 -14.21
N ILE A 38 12.53 -1.69 -13.14
CA ILE A 38 11.09 -1.55 -12.89
C ILE A 38 10.88 -0.45 -11.84
N TYR A 39 10.00 0.51 -12.19
CA TYR A 39 9.58 1.60 -11.32
C TYR A 39 8.07 1.58 -11.16
N SER A 40 7.54 1.86 -9.97
CA SER A 40 6.10 1.90 -9.76
C SER A 40 5.40 3.00 -10.54
N PHE A 41 4.29 2.68 -11.20
CA PHE A 41 3.44 3.65 -11.89
C PHE A 41 2.47 4.38 -10.95
N HIS A 42 2.23 3.85 -9.74
CA HIS A 42 1.26 4.39 -8.79
C HIS A 42 1.73 4.23 -7.35
N ASN A 43 1.01 4.85 -6.42
CA ASN A 43 1.20 4.62 -4.99
C ASN A 43 0.40 3.38 -4.54
N SER A 44 0.92 2.65 -3.55
CA SER A 44 0.21 1.61 -2.83
C SER A 44 0.31 1.88 -1.32
N PRO A 45 -0.80 2.11 -0.61
CA PRO A 45 -2.15 2.36 -1.12
C PRO A 45 -2.26 3.67 -1.93
N PRO A 46 -3.28 3.81 -2.81
CA PRO A 46 -3.44 5.00 -3.67
C PRO A 46 -4.04 6.22 -2.94
N PHE A 47 -4.46 6.07 -1.68
CA PHE A 47 -5.00 7.10 -0.80
C PHE A 47 -4.72 6.75 0.66
N ASN A 48 -4.92 7.69 1.58
CA ASN A 48 -4.95 7.40 3.01
C ASN A 48 -6.16 6.52 3.31
N LYS A 49 -5.96 5.35 3.90
CA LYS A 49 -7.02 4.39 4.20
C LYS A 49 -7.07 4.03 5.68
N SER A 50 -8.23 3.59 6.14
CA SER A 50 -8.35 3.04 7.48
C SER A 50 -7.57 1.72 7.61
N ALA A 51 -6.78 1.59 8.67
CA ALA A 51 -6.10 0.36 9.04
C ALA A 51 -7.00 -0.59 9.85
N MET A 52 -8.12 -0.10 10.41
CA MET A 52 -9.02 -0.81 11.29
C MET A 52 -10.48 -0.52 10.95
N ASP A 53 -11.39 -1.39 11.37
CA ASP A 53 -12.81 -1.09 11.44
C ASP A 53 -13.06 -0.14 12.61
N GLY A 54 -13.89 0.88 12.40
CA GLY A 54 -14.13 1.87 13.43
C GLY A 54 -14.78 3.15 12.92
N TYR A 55 -14.33 4.27 13.44
CA TYR A 55 -14.92 5.59 13.19
C TYR A 55 -13.85 6.61 12.83
N ALA A 56 -13.99 7.21 11.66
CA ALA A 56 -13.17 8.34 11.24
C ALA A 56 -13.63 9.58 12.01
N VAL A 57 -12.70 10.25 12.68
CA VAL A 57 -12.96 11.35 13.62
C VAL A 57 -11.92 12.47 13.48
N LEU A 58 -12.21 13.63 14.07
CA LEU A 58 -11.18 14.57 14.51
C LEU A 58 -10.62 14.04 15.84
N ALA A 59 -9.32 13.77 15.91
CA ALA A 59 -8.68 13.25 17.12
C ALA A 59 -8.93 14.14 18.34
N GLU A 60 -8.97 15.46 18.13
CA GLU A 60 -9.18 16.48 19.16
C GLU A 60 -10.54 16.31 19.86
N ASP A 61 -11.56 15.80 19.18
CA ASP A 61 -12.88 15.55 19.77
C ASP A 61 -12.89 14.37 20.71
N THR A 62 -11.86 13.50 20.62
CA THR A 62 -11.73 12.32 21.48
C THR A 62 -10.91 12.59 22.76
N PHE A 63 -10.20 13.72 22.84
CA PHE A 63 -9.27 13.97 23.93
C PHE A 63 -9.95 13.99 25.29
N GLY A 64 -9.39 13.24 26.24
CA GLY A 64 -9.92 13.03 27.57
C GLY A 64 -11.04 11.99 27.64
N ALA A 65 -11.38 11.32 26.54
CA ALA A 65 -12.28 10.18 26.57
C ALA A 65 -11.65 9.01 27.34
N SER A 66 -12.46 8.36 28.19
CA SER A 66 -12.09 7.17 28.96
C SER A 66 -13.35 6.41 29.36
N ASN A 67 -13.21 5.21 29.92
CA ASN A 67 -14.35 4.42 30.42
C ASN A 67 -15.18 5.14 31.50
N ASN A 68 -14.60 6.13 32.19
CA ASN A 68 -15.28 6.92 33.21
C ASN A 68 -15.69 8.32 32.72
N ASN A 69 -15.30 8.70 31.52
CA ASN A 69 -15.59 10.01 30.92
C ASN A 69 -15.79 9.84 29.41
N HIS A 70 -16.99 9.47 29.02
CA HIS A 70 -17.32 9.28 27.61
C HIS A 70 -17.41 10.61 26.89
N LYS A 71 -17.04 10.63 25.61
CA LYS A 71 -17.32 11.72 24.68
C LYS A 71 -18.40 11.27 23.71
N HIS A 72 -19.17 12.22 23.21
CA HIS A 72 -20.30 11.94 22.34
C HIS A 72 -20.06 12.59 20.98
N LEU A 73 -20.19 11.82 19.90
CA LEU A 73 -20.14 12.31 18.53
C LEU A 73 -21.39 11.87 17.78
N LYS A 74 -21.71 12.58 16.72
CA LYS A 74 -22.83 12.25 15.85
C LYS A 74 -22.35 11.47 14.63
N LEU A 75 -22.90 10.30 14.40
CA LEU A 75 -22.69 9.54 13.15
C LEU A 75 -23.43 10.23 12.00
N ILE A 76 -22.69 10.60 10.97
CA ILE A 76 -23.25 11.29 9.81
C ILE A 76 -23.25 10.44 8.55
N ASP A 77 -22.44 9.35 8.49
CA ASP A 77 -22.32 8.47 7.33
C ASP A 77 -21.67 7.11 7.68
N PHE A 78 -21.58 6.24 6.65
CA PHE A 78 -20.83 4.99 6.66
C PHE A 78 -20.07 4.80 5.35
N ILE A 79 -18.80 4.38 5.42
CA ILE A 79 -17.94 4.07 4.28
C ILE A 79 -17.54 2.60 4.34
N GLY A 80 -18.07 1.80 3.42
CA GLY A 80 -17.67 0.40 3.22
C GLY A 80 -16.39 0.26 2.42
N ALA A 81 -15.87 -0.97 2.33
CA ALA A 81 -14.73 -1.27 1.47
C ALA A 81 -15.09 -1.03 -0.01
N GLY A 82 -14.30 -0.18 -0.68
CA GLY A 82 -14.55 0.22 -2.07
C GLY A 82 -15.46 1.44 -2.25
N ASP A 83 -16.06 1.94 -1.17
CA ASP A 83 -16.89 3.15 -1.19
C ASP A 83 -16.08 4.38 -0.78
N PHE A 84 -16.71 5.54 -0.87
CA PHE A 84 -16.19 6.81 -0.35
C PHE A 84 -17.36 7.69 0.12
N SER A 85 -17.09 8.66 1.00
CA SER A 85 -18.07 9.66 1.41
C SER A 85 -17.74 11.02 0.82
N GLU A 86 -18.76 11.72 0.33
CA GLU A 86 -18.66 13.12 -0.11
C GLU A 86 -18.76 14.10 1.07
N LYS A 87 -19.18 13.61 2.25
CA LYS A 87 -19.31 14.42 3.44
C LYS A 87 -17.95 14.82 4.01
N THR A 88 -17.90 15.94 4.65
CA THR A 88 -16.73 16.44 5.39
C THR A 88 -17.06 16.42 6.87
N ILE A 89 -16.25 15.74 7.66
CA ILE A 89 -16.39 15.68 9.13
C ILE A 89 -16.07 17.04 9.73
N LYS A 90 -16.93 17.49 10.63
CA LYS A 90 -16.71 18.66 11.48
C LYS A 90 -16.59 18.22 12.94
N SER A 91 -16.14 19.14 13.81
CA SER A 91 -16.10 18.85 15.25
C SER A 91 -17.48 18.39 15.76
N GLY A 92 -17.48 17.33 16.58
CA GLY A 92 -18.68 16.66 17.07
C GLY A 92 -19.28 15.63 16.13
N GLU A 93 -18.66 15.35 14.96
CA GLU A 93 -19.15 14.40 13.98
C GLU A 93 -18.18 13.22 13.78
N ALA A 94 -18.71 12.08 13.39
CA ALA A 94 -17.96 10.89 13.02
C ALA A 94 -18.58 10.20 11.80
N ILE A 95 -17.76 9.46 11.06
CA ILE A 95 -18.19 8.56 9.97
C ILE A 95 -17.73 7.16 10.32
N ARG A 96 -18.64 6.19 10.32
CA ARG A 96 -18.26 4.78 10.46
C ARG A 96 -17.49 4.36 9.23
N ILE A 97 -16.36 3.66 9.41
CA ILE A 97 -15.45 3.32 8.33
C ILE A 97 -14.97 1.88 8.45
N ALA A 98 -14.98 1.16 7.33
CA ALA A 98 -14.42 -0.18 7.25
C ALA A 98 -12.91 -0.14 6.96
N THR A 99 -12.20 -1.17 7.41
CA THR A 99 -10.78 -1.40 7.06
C THR A 99 -10.56 -1.30 5.56
N GLY A 100 -9.53 -0.56 5.16
CA GLY A 100 -9.19 -0.35 3.75
C GLY A 100 -9.97 0.75 3.03
N ALA A 101 -11.04 1.29 3.63
CA ALA A 101 -11.79 2.41 3.05
C ALA A 101 -11.02 3.73 3.13
N PRO A 102 -11.21 4.66 2.18
CA PRO A 102 -10.52 5.95 2.18
C PRO A 102 -10.95 6.84 3.35
N ILE A 103 -9.98 7.50 3.96
CA ILE A 103 -10.25 8.46 5.04
C ILE A 103 -11.04 9.65 4.49
N PRO A 104 -12.23 9.97 5.06
CA PRO A 104 -13.05 11.09 4.59
C PRO A 104 -12.41 12.44 4.92
N LYS A 105 -12.81 13.45 4.18
CA LYS A 105 -12.36 14.82 4.44
C LYS A 105 -12.73 15.27 5.85
N GLY A 106 -11.82 15.97 6.52
CA GLY A 106 -12.00 16.46 7.88
C GLY A 106 -11.53 15.49 8.96
N ALA A 107 -11.49 14.18 8.71
CA ALA A 107 -10.92 13.24 9.66
C ALA A 107 -9.38 13.27 9.65
N ASN A 108 -8.78 13.09 10.84
CA ASN A 108 -7.34 12.98 11.00
C ASN A 108 -6.92 11.75 11.82
N ALA A 109 -7.88 10.94 12.29
CA ALA A 109 -7.65 9.67 13.00
C ALA A 109 -8.82 8.70 12.78
N VAL A 110 -8.59 7.42 13.07
CA VAL A 110 -9.64 6.39 13.17
C VAL A 110 -9.64 5.83 14.59
N LEU A 111 -10.79 5.91 15.25
CA LEU A 111 -11.04 5.27 16.53
C LEU A 111 -11.56 3.86 16.26
N MET A 112 -10.95 2.83 16.88
CA MET A 112 -11.37 1.44 16.72
C MET A 112 -12.76 1.19 17.30
N GLU A 113 -13.54 0.34 16.65
CA GLU A 113 -14.92 0.01 17.03
C GLU A 113 -15.02 -0.51 18.48
N GLU A 114 -14.01 -1.23 18.96
CA GLU A 114 -13.95 -1.82 20.29
C GLU A 114 -13.95 -0.78 21.42
N TYR A 115 -13.58 0.45 21.13
CA TYR A 115 -13.57 1.55 22.11
C TYR A 115 -14.77 2.48 22.00
N THR A 116 -15.87 1.96 21.45
CA THR A 116 -17.09 2.74 21.22
C THR A 116 -18.35 1.95 21.54
N SER A 117 -19.44 2.65 21.72
CA SER A 117 -20.79 2.11 21.64
C SER A 117 -21.68 3.11 20.92
N HIS A 118 -22.73 2.67 20.23
CA HIS A 118 -23.63 3.59 19.54
C HIS A 118 -25.09 3.15 19.67
N GLU A 119 -25.98 4.14 19.75
CA GLU A 119 -27.41 3.97 19.65
C GLU A 119 -27.96 4.88 18.55
N GLY A 120 -28.44 4.26 17.47
CA GLY A 120 -28.82 5.02 16.27
C GLY A 120 -27.62 5.80 15.73
N ASN A 121 -27.73 7.13 15.70
CA ASN A 121 -26.67 8.01 15.22
C ASN A 121 -25.81 8.64 16.35
N ASP A 122 -26.06 8.30 17.59
CA ASP A 122 -25.28 8.80 18.72
C ASP A 122 -24.16 7.82 19.04
N LEU A 123 -22.91 8.28 18.94
CA LEU A 123 -21.70 7.51 19.17
C LEU A 123 -21.05 7.91 20.48
N ASP A 124 -20.90 6.95 21.40
CA ASP A 124 -20.18 7.09 22.65
C ASP A 124 -18.75 6.61 22.48
N ILE A 125 -17.79 7.43 22.89
CA ILE A 125 -16.36 7.19 22.80
C ILE A 125 -15.78 6.89 24.18
N HIS A 126 -15.12 5.76 24.32
CA HIS A 126 -14.55 5.26 25.57
C HIS A 126 -13.01 5.37 25.66
N SER A 127 -12.36 5.82 24.58
CA SER A 127 -10.91 6.01 24.50
C SER A 127 -10.57 7.16 23.58
N GLN A 128 -9.41 7.79 23.83
CA GLN A 128 -8.91 8.83 22.92
C GLN A 128 -7.97 8.24 21.86
N VAL A 129 -7.83 8.93 20.74
CA VAL A 129 -6.85 8.65 19.69
C VAL A 129 -6.01 9.88 19.41
N SER A 130 -4.82 9.68 18.91
CA SER A 130 -3.94 10.75 18.43
C SER A 130 -4.12 10.99 16.93
N PRO A 131 -3.78 12.17 16.43
CA PRO A 131 -3.74 12.40 14.98
C PRO A 131 -2.88 11.37 14.27
N LYS A 132 -3.42 10.80 13.18
CA LYS A 132 -2.88 9.74 12.33
C LYS A 132 -2.99 8.31 12.91
N ASP A 133 -3.50 8.12 14.11
CA ASP A 133 -3.73 6.77 14.64
C ASP A 133 -4.67 5.99 13.71
N ASN A 134 -4.33 4.72 13.45
CA ASN A 134 -5.06 3.76 12.63
C ASN A 134 -5.32 4.23 11.17
N ILE A 135 -4.44 5.07 10.64
CA ILE A 135 -4.45 5.50 9.23
C ILE A 135 -3.20 4.98 8.54
N SER A 136 -3.38 4.13 7.52
CA SER A 136 -2.32 3.79 6.56
C SER A 136 -2.18 4.93 5.54
N PRO A 137 -1.03 5.61 5.48
CA PRO A 137 -0.86 6.74 4.57
C PRO A 137 -0.75 6.31 3.11
N LEU A 138 -1.13 7.22 2.21
CA LEU A 138 -0.89 7.09 0.77
C LEU A 138 0.58 6.72 0.50
N GLY A 139 0.79 5.63 -0.27
CA GLY A 139 2.13 5.21 -0.67
C GLY A 139 2.98 4.64 0.46
N GLU A 140 2.36 4.12 1.53
CA GLU A 140 3.07 3.49 2.64
C GLU A 140 3.92 2.29 2.18
N ASP A 141 3.36 1.43 1.33
CA ASP A 141 4.04 0.23 0.83
C ASP A 141 4.94 0.57 -0.37
N LEU A 142 4.47 1.46 -1.27
CA LEU A 142 5.13 1.75 -2.54
C LEU A 142 4.72 3.12 -3.05
N LYS A 143 5.68 3.95 -3.40
CA LYS A 143 5.43 5.27 -4.00
C LYS A 143 5.61 5.23 -5.50
N LYS A 144 4.82 6.02 -6.20
CA LYS A 144 5.00 6.24 -7.64
C LYS A 144 6.43 6.72 -7.92
N GLY A 145 7.12 6.02 -8.82
CA GLY A 145 8.51 6.29 -9.16
C GLY A 145 9.55 5.54 -8.34
N ASP A 146 9.16 4.81 -7.30
CA ASP A 146 10.10 3.96 -6.57
C ASP A 146 10.62 2.86 -7.48
N LYS A 147 11.94 2.65 -7.44
CA LYS A 147 12.58 1.54 -8.14
C LYS A 147 12.33 0.25 -7.34
N ILE A 148 11.70 -0.73 -8.00
CA ILE A 148 11.26 -1.99 -7.40
C ILE A 148 12.25 -3.12 -7.70
N LEU A 149 12.69 -3.20 -8.95
CA LEU A 149 13.63 -4.22 -9.42
C LEU A 149 14.68 -3.60 -10.35
N ASP A 150 15.89 -4.13 -10.24
CA ASP A 150 16.98 -3.78 -11.16
C ASP A 150 16.94 -4.64 -12.43
N SER A 151 17.45 -4.09 -13.52
CA SER A 151 17.80 -4.90 -14.70
C SER A 151 18.74 -6.04 -14.30
N ASN A 152 18.75 -7.12 -15.07
CA ASN A 152 19.45 -8.39 -14.79
C ASN A 152 18.88 -9.20 -13.62
N THR A 153 17.74 -8.82 -13.06
CA THR A 153 17.03 -9.62 -12.06
C THR A 153 16.42 -10.86 -12.71
N PHE A 154 16.66 -12.05 -12.13
CA PHE A 154 15.96 -13.28 -12.51
C PHE A 154 14.54 -13.26 -11.95
N ILE A 155 13.54 -13.43 -12.82
CA ILE A 155 12.13 -13.27 -12.47
C ILE A 155 11.56 -14.59 -11.95
N ARG A 156 11.31 -14.65 -10.65
CA ARG A 156 10.59 -15.72 -9.95
C ARG A 156 9.15 -15.27 -9.66
N SER A 157 8.37 -16.10 -9.00
CA SER A 157 6.97 -15.79 -8.68
C SER A 157 6.81 -14.53 -7.83
N GLN A 158 7.71 -14.25 -6.90
CA GLN A 158 7.67 -13.04 -6.07
C GLN A 158 7.99 -11.77 -6.89
N GLU A 159 8.95 -11.82 -7.82
CA GLU A 159 9.23 -10.70 -8.71
C GLU A 159 8.06 -10.42 -9.65
N LEU A 160 7.37 -11.47 -10.13
CA LEU A 160 6.13 -11.31 -10.91
C LEU A 160 5.05 -10.58 -10.12
N GLY A 161 4.87 -10.93 -8.84
CA GLY A 161 3.93 -10.24 -7.94
C GLY A 161 4.26 -8.76 -7.80
N LEU A 162 5.54 -8.42 -7.60
CA LEU A 162 6.01 -7.02 -7.53
C LEU A 162 5.79 -6.27 -8.83
N ILE A 163 6.12 -6.87 -9.98
CA ILE A 163 5.93 -6.27 -11.31
C ILE A 163 4.44 -6.00 -11.57
N ALA A 164 3.58 -6.96 -11.24
CA ALA A 164 2.14 -6.82 -11.37
C ALA A 164 1.58 -5.71 -10.45
N SER A 165 2.00 -5.68 -9.18
CA SER A 165 1.58 -4.66 -8.22
C SER A 165 2.08 -3.26 -8.59
N ALA A 166 3.17 -3.16 -9.34
CA ALA A 166 3.67 -1.91 -9.90
C ALA A 166 2.88 -1.39 -11.12
N GLY A 167 1.96 -2.20 -11.66
CA GLY A 167 1.06 -1.82 -12.75
C GLY A 167 1.53 -2.21 -14.14
N PHE A 168 2.52 -3.09 -14.28
CA PHE A 168 3.01 -3.55 -15.57
C PHE A 168 2.15 -4.68 -16.14
N LYS A 169 1.88 -4.63 -17.42
CA LYS A 169 1.30 -5.72 -18.22
C LYS A 169 2.35 -6.40 -19.09
N GLU A 170 3.33 -5.66 -19.53
CA GLU A 170 4.42 -6.10 -20.39
C GLU A 170 5.74 -5.54 -19.88
N ILE A 171 6.81 -6.28 -20.04
CA ILE A 171 8.16 -5.92 -19.61
C ILE A 171 9.19 -6.33 -20.65
N LYS A 172 10.38 -5.71 -20.59
CA LYS A 172 11.53 -6.10 -21.41
C LYS A 172 12.37 -7.14 -20.66
N VAL A 173 12.68 -8.21 -21.35
CA VAL A 173 13.52 -9.30 -20.88
C VAL A 173 14.57 -9.66 -21.93
N TYR A 174 15.65 -10.30 -21.49
CA TYR A 174 16.60 -10.89 -22.42
C TYR A 174 15.99 -12.11 -23.09
N LYS A 175 16.24 -12.30 -24.39
CA LYS A 175 15.84 -13.50 -25.13
C LYS A 175 16.52 -14.75 -24.52
N LYS A 176 15.86 -15.90 -24.63
CA LYS A 176 16.43 -17.21 -24.29
C LYS A 176 17.42 -17.67 -25.34
#